data_1e6ffa0ee5f86606188bab01640c415b
#
_entry.id   1e6ffa0ee5f86606188bab01640c415b
#
_cell.length_a   1.000
_cell.length_b   1.000
_cell.length_c   1.000
_cell.angle_alpha   90.00
_cell.angle_beta   90.00
_cell.angle_gamma   90.00
#
_symmetry.space_group_name_H-M   'P 1'
#
loop_
_entity.id
_entity.type
_entity.pdbx_description
1 polymer ?
#
loop_
_entity_poly.entity_id
_entity_poly.type
_entity_poly.pdbx_seq_one_letter_code
_entity_poly.pdbx_strand_id
1 'polypeptide(L)'
;MVTIPVPRTTGGSLTLSLTFRAALDSFTGTLSDESNHSISVQGARHVWTTVRTSAHFAALYNATHELPAPQFNVSTVPQGIGYTQINVGNVGNTIWTGKLGDGTVITGSGTLWPDGRLPVHLLLYADKGSFTGVHQIALDESVTGSLSWSKSGPSSAADRIYVTGFPEITLVTTGHKWITAAPVFGATTLSTSFESGGIEVVAQYSLLDQTGALSTKNVLSFPGVSTNPTRITITLTPLSGLFVGSATLTDPHPVTNLPTARVLGFSGVLDSTARTGWGVFTLPSRPILPVETMTGRVRLNAP
;
A
#
# COMPACT_ATOMS: atom_id res chain seq x y z
N MET A 1 16.48 21.24 -27.12
CA MET A 1 16.15 19.82 -27.30
C MET A 1 17.43 19.03 -27.43
N VAL A 2 17.52 17.88 -26.73
CA VAL A 2 18.68 16.99 -26.79
C VAL A 2 18.16 15.60 -27.17
N THR A 3 18.86 14.92 -28.09
CA THR A 3 18.53 13.57 -28.52
C THR A 3 19.67 12.63 -28.14
N ILE A 4 19.33 11.53 -27.47
CA ILE A 4 20.28 10.56 -26.91
C ILE A 4 19.92 9.17 -27.41
N PRO A 5 20.80 8.44 -28.08
CA PRO A 5 20.59 7.02 -28.38
C PRO A 5 20.72 6.21 -27.08
N VAL A 6 19.78 5.30 -26.84
CA VAL A 6 19.78 4.40 -25.68
C VAL A 6 19.99 2.97 -26.19
N PRO A 7 21.20 2.41 -26.08
CA PRO A 7 21.46 1.06 -26.53
C PRO A 7 20.75 0.03 -25.64
N ARG A 8 20.31 -1.07 -26.25
CA ARG A 8 19.74 -2.23 -25.54
C ARG A 8 20.58 -3.46 -25.84
N THR A 9 20.63 -4.39 -24.91
CA THR A 9 21.31 -5.69 -25.10
C THR A 9 20.58 -6.59 -26.06
N THR A 10 19.24 -6.42 -26.17
CA THR A 10 18.37 -7.17 -27.10
C THR A 10 17.34 -6.21 -27.68
N GLY A 11 16.99 -6.39 -28.96
CA GLY A 11 16.11 -5.50 -29.73
C GLY A 11 16.83 -4.28 -30.32
N GLY A 12 16.13 -3.47 -31.07
CA GLY A 12 16.68 -2.27 -31.73
C GLY A 12 16.99 -1.15 -30.73
N SER A 13 17.68 -0.10 -31.18
CA SER A 13 18.00 1.08 -30.39
C SER A 13 16.76 1.87 -30.01
N LEU A 14 16.79 2.50 -28.85
CA LEU A 14 15.80 3.51 -28.49
C LEU A 14 16.39 4.92 -28.67
N THR A 15 15.53 5.88 -28.96
CA THR A 15 15.88 7.29 -29.06
C THR A 15 15.17 8.08 -27.98
N LEU A 16 15.93 8.71 -27.09
CA LEU A 16 15.42 9.60 -26.04
C LEU A 16 15.57 11.05 -26.50
N SER A 17 14.45 11.75 -26.66
CA SER A 17 14.41 13.17 -27.00
C SER A 17 13.93 13.97 -25.80
N LEU A 18 14.73 14.93 -25.31
CA LEU A 18 14.44 15.72 -24.12
C LEU A 18 14.39 17.23 -24.45
N THR A 19 13.40 17.89 -23.85
CA THR A 19 13.28 19.36 -23.83
C THR A 19 13.35 19.83 -22.39
N PHE A 20 14.37 20.63 -22.06
CA PHE A 20 14.60 21.17 -20.73
C PHE A 20 13.81 22.47 -20.54
N ARG A 21 13.19 22.61 -19.38
CA ARG A 21 12.44 23.79 -18.92
C ARG A 21 13.15 24.37 -17.69
N ALA A 22 14.18 25.18 -17.93
CA ALA A 22 15.03 25.70 -16.86
C ALA A 22 14.26 26.46 -15.76
N ALA A 23 13.24 27.25 -16.14
CA ALA A 23 12.41 27.99 -15.18
C ALA A 23 11.57 27.10 -14.25
N LEU A 24 11.35 25.83 -14.62
CA LEU A 24 10.56 24.86 -13.86
C LEU A 24 11.44 23.76 -13.25
N ASP A 25 12.77 23.86 -13.38
CA ASP A 25 13.70 22.81 -12.95
C ASP A 25 13.30 21.40 -13.45
N SER A 26 12.74 21.30 -14.66
CA SER A 26 12.16 20.08 -15.19
C SER A 26 12.52 19.84 -16.66
N PHE A 27 12.25 18.63 -17.10
CA PHE A 27 12.29 18.27 -18.52
C PHE A 27 11.08 17.42 -18.89
N THR A 28 10.73 17.48 -20.16
CA THR A 28 9.77 16.57 -20.80
C THR A 28 10.40 16.00 -22.06
N GLY A 29 9.92 14.86 -22.51
CA GLY A 29 10.46 14.25 -23.71
C GLY A 29 9.71 13.02 -24.14
N THR A 30 10.27 12.32 -25.09
CA THR A 30 9.77 11.04 -25.61
C THR A 30 10.89 10.03 -25.70
N LEU A 31 10.60 8.79 -25.39
CA LEU A 31 11.45 7.65 -25.71
C LEU A 31 10.74 6.87 -26.82
N SER A 32 11.38 6.71 -27.96
CA SER A 32 10.83 6.02 -29.13
C SER A 32 11.72 4.87 -29.59
N ASP A 33 11.11 3.83 -30.16
CA ASP A 33 11.81 2.74 -30.84
C ASP A 33 11.93 2.99 -32.35
N GLU A 34 12.57 2.06 -33.05
CA GLU A 34 12.76 2.10 -34.52
C GLU A 34 11.45 1.96 -35.30
N SER A 35 10.38 1.46 -34.65
CA SER A 35 9.03 1.33 -35.23
C SER A 35 8.16 2.55 -34.96
N ASN A 36 8.72 3.63 -34.39
CA ASN A 36 8.02 4.85 -33.98
C ASN A 36 6.99 4.66 -32.84
N HIS A 37 7.02 3.55 -32.12
CA HIS A 37 6.29 3.50 -30.84
C HIS A 37 6.99 4.45 -29.88
N SER A 38 6.22 5.25 -29.16
CA SER A 38 6.79 6.24 -28.27
C SER A 38 6.03 6.30 -26.94
N ILE A 39 6.80 6.58 -25.87
CA ILE A 39 6.28 6.87 -24.54
C ILE A 39 6.75 8.25 -24.09
N SER A 40 5.90 8.94 -23.32
CA SER A 40 6.26 10.20 -22.72
C SER A 40 7.23 10.00 -21.56
N VAL A 41 8.24 10.86 -21.48
CA VAL A 41 9.21 10.91 -20.39
C VAL A 41 9.15 12.28 -19.74
N GLN A 42 9.18 12.33 -18.43
CA GLN A 42 9.26 13.57 -17.67
C GLN A 42 10.19 13.40 -16.48
N GLY A 43 10.79 14.46 -16.03
CA GLY A 43 11.64 14.45 -14.87
C GLY A 43 11.90 15.86 -14.34
N ALA A 44 12.50 15.93 -13.16
CA ALA A 44 12.88 17.18 -12.54
C ALA A 44 14.30 17.13 -12.02
N ARG A 45 14.93 18.28 -11.94
CA ARG A 45 16.23 18.44 -11.30
C ARG A 45 16.02 18.39 -9.78
N HIS A 46 16.90 17.71 -9.07
CA HIS A 46 16.99 17.84 -7.63
C HIS A 46 17.45 19.26 -7.27
N VAL A 47 16.54 20.02 -6.65
CA VAL A 47 16.78 21.44 -6.34
C VAL A 47 16.97 21.68 -4.84
N TRP A 48 16.68 20.67 -4.03
CA TRP A 48 16.68 20.79 -2.58
C TRP A 48 18.10 20.73 -2.03
N THR A 49 18.43 21.64 -1.16
CA THR A 49 19.74 21.75 -0.49
C THR A 49 19.53 22.20 0.95
N THR A 50 20.58 22.32 1.73
CA THR A 50 20.51 22.89 3.08
C THR A 50 20.09 24.37 3.11
N VAL A 51 20.23 25.08 1.98
CA VAL A 51 19.82 26.49 1.83
C VAL A 51 18.41 26.59 1.21
N ARG A 52 18.17 25.83 0.14
CA ARG A 52 16.84 25.73 -0.48
C ARG A 52 16.18 24.45 0.02
N THR A 53 15.52 24.50 1.17
CA THR A 53 14.95 23.31 1.79
C THR A 53 13.56 22.97 1.26
N SER A 54 13.19 21.68 1.36
CA SER A 54 11.83 21.19 1.14
C SER A 54 10.98 21.19 2.43
N ALA A 55 11.30 22.08 3.37
CA ALA A 55 10.73 22.08 4.72
C ALA A 55 9.20 22.09 4.77
N HIS A 56 8.54 22.68 3.78
CA HIS A 56 7.08 22.69 3.65
C HIS A 56 6.49 21.31 3.26
N PHE A 57 7.30 20.40 2.76
CA PHE A 57 6.91 19.02 2.49
C PHE A 57 7.50 18.03 3.52
N ALA A 58 8.46 18.47 4.34
CA ALA A 58 9.20 17.60 5.24
C ALA A 58 8.31 17.10 6.38
N ALA A 59 7.90 15.84 6.30
CA ALA A 59 7.04 15.17 7.28
C ALA A 59 6.97 13.66 7.02
N LEU A 60 6.27 12.97 7.89
CA LEU A 60 5.80 11.61 7.68
C LEU A 60 4.36 11.67 7.13
N TYR A 61 4.12 10.97 6.04
CA TYR A 61 2.81 10.83 5.41
C TYR A 61 2.37 9.37 5.43
N ASN A 62 1.09 9.14 5.67
CA ASN A 62 0.45 7.85 5.53
C ASN A 62 -0.49 7.89 4.32
N ALA A 63 -0.30 6.96 3.40
CA ALA A 63 -1.11 6.87 2.19
C ALA A 63 -1.62 5.45 1.97
N THR A 64 -2.81 5.33 1.43
CA THR A 64 -3.44 4.07 1.03
C THR A 64 -3.48 3.93 -0.48
N HIS A 65 -3.50 2.70 -0.97
CA HIS A 65 -3.59 2.36 -2.38
C HIS A 65 -4.81 1.46 -2.58
N GLU A 66 -5.83 2.01 -3.18
CA GLU A 66 -7.11 1.34 -3.32
C GLU A 66 -7.40 0.97 -4.78
N LEU A 67 -8.07 -0.18 -4.96
CA LEU A 67 -8.63 -0.57 -6.26
C LEU A 67 -9.72 0.42 -6.69
N PRO A 68 -9.88 0.70 -7.98
CA PRO A 68 -11.07 1.39 -8.47
C PRO A 68 -12.32 0.51 -8.29
N ALA A 69 -13.46 1.13 -8.04
CA ALA A 69 -14.72 0.46 -7.72
C ALA A 69 -15.11 -0.73 -8.66
N PRO A 70 -14.88 -0.69 -9.98
CA PRO A 70 -15.20 -1.83 -10.85
C PRO A 70 -14.39 -3.09 -10.58
N GLN A 71 -13.28 -3.00 -9.82
CA GLN A 71 -12.43 -4.14 -9.48
C GLN A 71 -12.69 -4.67 -8.06
N PHE A 72 -13.62 -4.08 -7.32
CA PHE A 72 -14.02 -4.60 -6.01
C PHE A 72 -14.71 -5.96 -6.14
N ASN A 73 -14.35 -6.88 -5.25
CA ASN A 73 -14.86 -8.25 -5.21
C ASN A 73 -14.57 -9.10 -6.45
N VAL A 74 -13.62 -8.67 -7.29
CA VAL A 74 -13.08 -9.49 -8.39
C VAL A 74 -12.01 -10.43 -7.82
N SER A 75 -12.29 -11.72 -7.78
CA SER A 75 -11.42 -12.72 -7.13
C SER A 75 -10.05 -12.89 -7.78
N THR A 76 -9.89 -12.45 -9.03
CA THR A 76 -8.62 -12.55 -9.77
C THR A 76 -7.64 -11.43 -9.50
N VAL A 77 -8.03 -10.41 -8.72
CA VAL A 77 -7.16 -9.29 -8.32
C VAL A 77 -7.13 -9.14 -6.80
N PRO A 78 -6.00 -8.68 -6.23
CA PRO A 78 -5.87 -8.52 -4.78
C PRO A 78 -6.88 -7.53 -4.21
N GLN A 79 -7.61 -7.93 -3.18
CA GLN A 79 -8.69 -7.14 -2.59
C GLN A 79 -8.29 -6.34 -1.34
N GLY A 80 -7.05 -6.50 -0.86
CA GLY A 80 -6.54 -5.70 0.26
C GLY A 80 -6.33 -4.24 -0.14
N ILE A 81 -6.42 -3.34 0.82
CA ILE A 81 -5.96 -1.96 0.64
C ILE A 81 -4.48 -1.92 0.95
N GLY A 82 -3.67 -1.63 -0.09
CA GLY A 82 -2.24 -1.38 0.08
C GLY A 82 -2.01 -0.08 0.85
N TYR A 83 -0.82 0.07 1.43
CA TYR A 83 -0.46 1.30 2.12
C TYR A 83 1.04 1.59 2.01
N THR A 84 1.39 2.86 2.15
CA THR A 84 2.76 3.34 2.18
C THR A 84 2.91 4.44 3.24
N GLN A 85 3.95 4.33 4.06
CA GLN A 85 4.48 5.45 4.82
C GLN A 85 5.55 6.14 4.00
N ILE A 86 5.46 7.44 3.82
CA ILE A 86 6.42 8.26 3.08
C ILE A 86 7.05 9.24 4.05
N ASN A 87 8.33 9.11 4.30
CA ASN A 87 9.11 10.07 5.10
C ASN A 87 9.86 11.01 4.15
N VAL A 88 9.55 12.29 4.20
CA VAL A 88 10.19 13.35 3.41
C VAL A 88 11.12 14.14 4.31
N GLY A 89 12.40 14.15 3.96
CA GLY A 89 13.43 14.92 4.66
C GLY A 89 13.55 16.36 4.15
N ASN A 90 14.21 17.23 4.91
CA ASN A 90 14.36 18.65 4.62
C ASN A 90 15.10 18.99 3.32
N VAL A 91 15.82 18.04 2.76
CA VAL A 91 16.56 18.21 1.49
C VAL A 91 15.94 17.39 0.36
N GLY A 92 14.64 17.07 0.45
CA GLY A 92 13.86 16.39 -0.57
C GLY A 92 14.18 14.90 -0.74
N ASN A 93 15.05 14.33 0.08
CA ASN A 93 15.22 12.89 0.14
C ASN A 93 13.96 12.25 0.72
N THR A 94 13.54 11.14 0.13
CA THR A 94 12.37 10.39 0.58
C THR A 94 12.73 8.93 0.80
N ILE A 95 12.10 8.34 1.82
CA ILE A 95 12.13 6.90 2.08
C ILE A 95 10.67 6.50 2.26
N TRP A 96 10.27 5.38 1.66
CA TRP A 96 8.93 4.83 1.85
C TRP A 96 8.98 3.34 2.16
N THR A 97 8.05 2.91 2.97
CA THR A 97 7.84 1.51 3.33
C THR A 97 6.34 1.22 3.39
N GLY A 98 5.95 0.00 3.09
CA GLY A 98 4.53 -0.35 3.13
C GLY A 98 4.24 -1.79 2.73
N LYS A 99 2.98 -2.03 2.40
CA LYS A 99 2.51 -3.28 1.82
C LYS A 99 1.50 -3.01 0.71
N LEU A 100 1.50 -3.84 -0.30
CA LEU A 100 0.45 -3.86 -1.33
C LEU A 100 -0.76 -4.68 -0.88
N GLY A 101 -1.83 -4.59 -1.64
CA GLY A 101 -3.10 -5.26 -1.33
C GLY A 101 -3.07 -6.80 -1.34
N ASP A 102 -1.99 -7.40 -1.82
CA ASP A 102 -1.70 -8.83 -1.71
C ASP A 102 -0.81 -9.18 -0.49
N GLY A 103 -0.43 -8.20 0.33
CA GLY A 103 0.47 -8.36 1.47
C GLY A 103 1.95 -8.27 1.11
N THR A 104 2.32 -8.08 -0.14
CA THR A 104 3.71 -7.90 -0.57
C THR A 104 4.31 -6.65 0.08
N VAL A 105 5.41 -6.85 0.80
CA VAL A 105 6.15 -5.73 1.42
C VAL A 105 6.87 -4.93 0.35
N ILE A 106 6.74 -3.62 0.43
CA ILE A 106 7.45 -2.68 -0.44
C ILE A 106 8.31 -1.73 0.38
N THR A 107 9.46 -1.39 -0.17
CA THR A 107 10.35 -0.36 0.36
C THR A 107 11.09 0.30 -0.77
N GLY A 108 11.39 1.57 -0.61
CA GLY A 108 12.13 2.32 -1.61
C GLY A 108 12.58 3.67 -1.10
N SER A 109 13.32 4.35 -1.95
CA SER A 109 13.78 5.71 -1.70
C SER A 109 13.78 6.51 -2.99
N GLY A 110 13.77 7.82 -2.88
CA GLY A 110 13.79 8.69 -4.04
C GLY A 110 14.01 10.14 -3.65
N THR A 111 13.71 11.00 -4.59
CA THR A 111 13.83 12.44 -4.43
C THR A 111 12.53 13.12 -4.79
N LEU A 112 12.05 13.95 -3.90
CA LEU A 112 10.88 14.79 -4.13
C LEU A 112 11.20 15.84 -5.19
N TRP A 113 10.35 15.98 -6.18
CA TRP A 113 10.46 17.04 -7.18
C TRP A 113 10.04 18.40 -6.59
N PRO A 114 10.42 19.52 -7.26
CA PRO A 114 10.10 20.86 -6.75
C PRO A 114 8.61 21.13 -6.55
N ASP A 115 7.76 20.46 -7.29
CA ASP A 115 6.29 20.56 -7.27
C ASP A 115 5.60 19.54 -6.37
N GLY A 116 6.35 18.81 -5.55
CA GLY A 116 5.82 17.80 -4.61
C GLY A 116 5.55 16.43 -5.23
N ARG A 117 5.92 16.20 -6.49
CA ARG A 117 5.82 14.87 -7.11
C ARG A 117 6.93 13.94 -6.62
N LEU A 118 6.58 12.69 -6.37
CA LEU A 118 7.48 11.62 -5.97
C LEU A 118 7.26 10.43 -6.89
N PRO A 119 8.13 10.23 -7.91
CA PRO A 119 8.07 9.04 -8.75
C PRO A 119 8.42 7.79 -7.96
N VAL A 120 7.69 6.72 -8.24
CA VAL A 120 7.88 5.39 -7.66
C VAL A 120 8.05 4.38 -8.79
N HIS A 121 9.05 3.53 -8.68
CA HIS A 121 9.22 2.38 -9.54
C HIS A 121 9.87 1.25 -8.76
N LEU A 122 9.16 0.12 -8.64
CA LEU A 122 9.65 -1.09 -8.00
C LEU A 122 9.42 -2.27 -8.92
N LEU A 123 10.46 -3.07 -9.14
CA LEU A 123 10.31 -4.41 -9.69
C LEU A 123 9.94 -5.36 -8.54
N LEU A 124 8.92 -6.16 -8.76
CA LEU A 124 8.32 -7.05 -7.77
C LEU A 124 8.32 -8.50 -8.27
N TYR A 125 8.09 -9.43 -7.34
CA TYR A 125 7.85 -10.85 -7.67
C TYR A 125 8.98 -11.51 -8.47
N ALA A 126 10.24 -11.17 -8.13
CA ALA A 126 11.42 -11.61 -8.89
C ALA A 126 11.33 -11.22 -10.37
N ASP A 127 11.08 -9.95 -10.63
CA ASP A 127 10.93 -9.30 -11.94
C ASP A 127 9.71 -9.75 -12.77
N LYS A 128 8.74 -10.43 -12.12
CA LYS A 128 7.48 -10.85 -12.75
C LYS A 128 6.33 -9.89 -12.50
N GLY A 129 6.62 -8.68 -12.09
CA GLY A 129 5.64 -7.61 -11.89
C GLY A 129 6.29 -6.32 -11.47
N SER A 130 5.47 -5.29 -11.35
CA SER A 130 5.95 -3.96 -11.01
C SER A 130 4.89 -3.17 -10.23
N PHE A 131 5.38 -2.19 -9.49
CA PHE A 131 4.57 -1.14 -8.88
C PHE A 131 5.19 0.20 -9.27
N THR A 132 4.49 1.01 -10.06
CA THR A 132 5.05 2.21 -10.67
C THR A 132 4.02 3.33 -10.80
N GLY A 133 4.47 4.56 -10.72
CA GLY A 133 3.64 5.75 -10.89
C GLY A 133 4.20 6.96 -10.17
N VAL A 134 3.32 7.86 -9.77
CA VAL A 134 3.72 9.12 -9.12
C VAL A 134 2.78 9.41 -7.96
N HIS A 135 3.36 9.65 -6.79
CA HIS A 135 2.66 10.33 -5.70
C HIS A 135 2.76 11.85 -5.87
N GLN A 136 1.71 12.55 -5.55
CA GLN A 136 1.68 14.00 -5.40
C GLN A 136 1.50 14.34 -3.93
N ILE A 137 2.49 14.95 -3.32
CA ILE A 137 2.39 15.56 -1.99
C ILE A 137 2.06 17.03 -2.21
N ALA A 138 0.91 17.46 -1.74
CA ALA A 138 0.43 18.83 -1.92
C ALA A 138 0.78 19.73 -0.73
N LEU A 139 0.65 21.04 -0.91
CA LEU A 139 0.93 22.02 0.14
C LEU A 139 -0.10 22.01 1.28
N ASP A 140 -1.27 21.43 1.05
CA ASP A 140 -2.30 21.18 2.07
C ASP A 140 -2.04 19.88 2.86
N GLU A 141 -0.83 19.30 2.70
CA GLU A 141 -0.40 18.11 3.39
C GLU A 141 -1.14 16.83 2.97
N SER A 142 -1.91 16.85 1.88
CA SER A 142 -2.51 15.66 1.28
C SER A 142 -1.53 14.90 0.39
N VAL A 143 -1.78 13.61 0.24
CA VAL A 143 -1.09 12.73 -0.71
C VAL A 143 -2.11 12.13 -1.65
N THR A 144 -1.90 12.30 -2.95
CA THR A 144 -2.70 11.68 -4.00
C THR A 144 -1.79 10.96 -4.98
N GLY A 145 -2.35 10.14 -5.86
CA GLY A 145 -1.56 9.48 -6.90
C GLY A 145 -2.36 8.43 -7.67
N SER A 146 -1.77 8.05 -8.78
CA SER A 146 -2.23 6.93 -9.60
C SER A 146 -1.04 6.03 -9.88
N LEU A 147 -1.13 4.77 -9.47
CA LEU A 147 -0.05 3.82 -9.52
C LEU A 147 -0.49 2.56 -10.27
N SER A 148 0.33 2.11 -11.16
CA SER A 148 0.14 0.88 -11.92
C SER A 148 0.78 -0.28 -11.16
N TRP A 149 0.07 -1.39 -11.04
CA TRP A 149 0.52 -2.59 -10.35
C TRP A 149 0.14 -3.84 -11.11
N SER A 150 1.11 -4.76 -11.27
CA SER A 150 0.92 -6.01 -12.02
C SER A 150 1.72 -7.16 -11.45
N LYS A 151 1.29 -8.37 -11.76
CA LYS A 151 1.99 -9.61 -11.47
C LYS A 151 1.72 -10.60 -12.60
N SER A 152 2.75 -11.05 -13.31
CA SER A 152 2.61 -11.94 -14.47
C SER A 152 2.64 -13.44 -14.13
N GLY A 153 2.88 -13.79 -12.86
CA GLY A 153 2.93 -15.19 -12.41
C GLY A 153 3.58 -15.34 -11.04
N PRO A 154 3.86 -16.56 -10.60
CA PRO A 154 4.41 -16.82 -9.29
C PRO A 154 5.85 -16.31 -9.17
N SER A 155 6.18 -15.67 -8.06
CA SER A 155 7.53 -15.21 -7.74
C SER A 155 8.50 -16.38 -7.50
N SER A 156 7.98 -17.50 -6.99
CA SER A 156 8.72 -18.73 -6.72
C SER A 156 7.76 -19.91 -6.68
N ALA A 157 8.29 -21.14 -6.60
CA ALA A 157 7.49 -22.36 -6.40
C ALA A 157 6.74 -22.37 -5.03
N ALA A 158 7.17 -21.56 -4.07
CA ALA A 158 6.53 -21.41 -2.77
C ALA A 158 5.47 -20.31 -2.72
N ASP A 159 5.29 -19.55 -3.80
CA ASP A 159 4.27 -18.49 -3.87
C ASP A 159 2.86 -19.09 -3.72
N ARG A 160 2.03 -18.47 -2.90
CA ARG A 160 0.68 -18.92 -2.59
C ARG A 160 -0.36 -17.78 -2.69
N ILE A 161 0.08 -16.64 -3.22
CA ILE A 161 -0.76 -15.43 -3.31
C ILE A 161 -0.89 -15.04 -4.77
N TYR A 162 -2.08 -15.15 -5.34
CA TYR A 162 -2.34 -14.86 -6.75
C TYR A 162 -1.30 -15.54 -7.66
N VAL A 163 -1.19 -16.85 -7.56
CA VAL A 163 -0.17 -17.69 -8.24
C VAL A 163 -0.21 -17.54 -9.76
N THR A 164 -1.39 -17.36 -10.34
CA THR A 164 -1.58 -17.10 -11.78
C THR A 164 -1.18 -15.68 -12.19
N GLY A 165 -0.91 -14.81 -11.22
CA GLY A 165 -0.74 -13.38 -11.46
C GLY A 165 -2.07 -12.66 -11.65
N PHE A 166 -1.96 -11.36 -11.98
CA PHE A 166 -3.08 -10.48 -12.34
C PHE A 166 -2.58 -9.44 -13.36
N PRO A 167 -3.49 -8.97 -14.26
CA PRO A 167 -3.14 -7.95 -15.24
C PRO A 167 -2.77 -6.63 -14.55
N GLU A 168 -2.27 -5.69 -15.32
CA GLU A 168 -2.03 -4.34 -14.82
C GLU A 168 -3.33 -3.72 -14.29
N ILE A 169 -3.28 -3.25 -13.05
CA ILE A 169 -4.35 -2.54 -12.38
C ILE A 169 -3.87 -1.16 -11.96
N THR A 170 -4.74 -0.17 -12.07
CA THR A 170 -4.46 1.19 -11.61
C THR A 170 -4.99 1.35 -10.20
N LEU A 171 -4.11 1.67 -9.25
CA LEU A 171 -4.47 1.96 -7.88
C LEU A 171 -4.63 3.47 -7.68
N VAL A 172 -5.64 3.87 -6.92
CA VAL A 172 -5.84 5.25 -6.50
C VAL A 172 -5.17 5.44 -5.14
N THR A 173 -4.30 6.43 -5.03
CA THR A 173 -3.65 6.78 -3.78
C THR A 173 -4.37 7.96 -3.12
N THR A 174 -4.64 7.82 -1.83
CA THR A 174 -5.10 8.90 -0.95
C THR A 174 -4.39 8.82 0.38
N GLY A 175 -4.10 9.97 0.98
CA GLY A 175 -3.45 10.01 2.29
C GLY A 175 -3.18 11.42 2.76
N HIS A 176 -2.61 11.54 3.96
CA HIS A 176 -2.31 12.82 4.58
C HIS A 176 -1.02 12.72 5.42
N LYS A 177 -0.50 13.87 5.76
CA LYS A 177 0.53 14.00 6.80
C LYS A 177 0.04 13.37 8.09
N TRP A 178 0.89 12.55 8.68
CA TRP A 178 0.59 11.92 9.97
C TRP A 178 0.75 12.93 11.10
N ILE A 179 -0.30 13.06 11.92
CA ILE A 179 -0.29 13.87 13.13
C ILE A 179 -0.37 12.93 14.34
N THR A 180 0.71 12.88 15.11
CA THR A 180 0.77 12.07 16.34
C THR A 180 -0.19 12.61 17.39
N ALA A 181 -1.02 11.74 17.95
CA ALA A 181 -1.93 12.05 19.05
C ALA A 181 -1.93 10.91 20.08
N ALA A 182 -2.28 11.26 21.33
CA ALA A 182 -2.46 10.31 22.43
C ALA A 182 -3.73 10.67 23.22
N PRO A 183 -4.82 9.89 23.12
CA PRO A 183 -4.98 8.73 22.23
C PRO A 183 -5.07 9.11 20.75
N VAL A 184 -4.75 8.17 19.85
CA VAL A 184 -4.89 8.40 18.40
C VAL A 184 -6.32 8.83 18.08
N PHE A 185 -6.47 9.79 17.17
CA PHE A 185 -7.75 10.42 16.80
C PHE A 185 -8.47 11.16 17.95
N GLY A 186 -7.88 11.28 19.15
CA GLY A 186 -8.61 11.74 20.34
C GLY A 186 -9.76 10.81 20.74
N ALA A 187 -9.72 9.54 20.31
CA ALA A 187 -10.80 8.58 20.51
C ALA A 187 -10.64 7.80 21.81
N THR A 188 -11.76 7.31 22.35
CA THR A 188 -11.79 6.41 23.51
C THR A 188 -12.07 4.96 23.10
N THR A 189 -12.52 4.76 21.87
CA THR A 189 -12.79 3.44 21.29
C THR A 189 -12.35 3.40 19.83
N LEU A 190 -12.03 2.21 19.33
CA LEU A 190 -11.84 1.93 17.91
C LEU A 190 -12.62 0.68 17.54
N SER A 191 -13.29 0.70 16.39
CA SER A 191 -13.94 -0.48 15.81
C SER A 191 -13.10 -1.05 14.68
N THR A 192 -13.17 -2.38 14.52
CA THR A 192 -12.57 -3.12 13.41
C THR A 192 -13.65 -3.55 12.43
N SER A 193 -13.33 -3.58 11.14
CA SER A 193 -14.11 -4.33 10.14
C SER A 193 -13.17 -4.97 9.13
N PHE A 194 -13.62 -6.10 8.56
CA PHE A 194 -12.88 -6.87 7.58
C PHE A 194 -13.78 -7.16 6.39
N GLU A 195 -13.29 -6.96 5.19
CA GLU A 195 -14.10 -7.04 3.98
C GLU A 195 -13.32 -7.65 2.82
N SER A 196 -14.03 -8.24 1.86
CA SER A 196 -13.50 -8.77 0.60
C SER A 196 -12.54 -9.95 0.79
N GLY A 197 -11.94 -10.42 -0.31
CA GLY A 197 -11.02 -11.56 -0.28
C GLY A 197 -11.67 -12.89 0.05
N GLY A 198 -13.01 -12.97 0.04
CA GLY A 198 -13.77 -14.17 0.39
C GLY A 198 -13.83 -14.45 1.89
N ILE A 199 -13.55 -13.46 2.76
CA ILE A 199 -13.65 -13.62 4.22
C ILE A 199 -15.10 -13.84 4.67
N GLU A 200 -16.07 -13.34 3.90
CA GLU A 200 -17.50 -13.39 4.18
C GLU A 200 -18.07 -14.82 4.22
N VAL A 201 -17.39 -15.77 3.58
CA VAL A 201 -17.78 -17.19 3.62
C VAL A 201 -17.19 -17.95 4.82
N VAL A 202 -16.39 -17.31 5.64
CA VAL A 202 -15.80 -17.89 6.84
C VAL A 202 -16.84 -17.92 7.95
N ALA A 203 -17.02 -19.05 8.63
CA ALA A 203 -18.11 -19.26 9.61
C ALA A 203 -18.11 -18.24 10.77
N GLN A 204 -16.95 -17.69 11.12
CA GLN A 204 -16.81 -16.71 12.22
C GLN A 204 -16.60 -15.28 11.73
N TYR A 205 -16.90 -15.00 10.46
CA TYR A 205 -16.70 -13.67 9.86
C TYR A 205 -17.33 -12.54 10.69
N SER A 206 -18.61 -12.69 11.06
CA SER A 206 -19.32 -11.67 11.85
C SER A 206 -18.73 -11.39 13.24
N LEU A 207 -17.86 -12.27 13.73
CA LEU A 207 -17.18 -12.09 15.01
C LEU A 207 -15.89 -11.27 14.91
N LEU A 208 -15.50 -10.84 13.70
CA LEU A 208 -14.33 -9.98 13.46
C LEU A 208 -14.66 -8.50 13.66
N ASP A 209 -15.92 -8.11 13.48
CA ASP A 209 -16.36 -6.73 13.70
C ASP A 209 -16.51 -6.47 15.18
N GLN A 210 -15.54 -5.83 15.78
CA GLN A 210 -15.46 -5.60 17.22
C GLN A 210 -15.08 -4.16 17.54
N THR A 211 -15.53 -3.69 18.70
CA THR A 211 -15.13 -2.38 19.23
C THR A 211 -14.30 -2.59 20.49
N GLY A 212 -13.07 -2.07 20.47
CA GLY A 212 -12.16 -2.08 21.61
C GLY A 212 -12.09 -0.72 22.30
N ALA A 213 -11.81 -0.74 23.60
CA ALA A 213 -11.51 0.47 24.37
C ALA A 213 -10.08 0.93 24.11
N LEU A 214 -9.91 2.21 23.80
CA LEU A 214 -8.60 2.82 23.54
C LEU A 214 -8.17 3.65 24.75
N SER A 215 -7.05 3.27 25.35
CA SER A 215 -6.47 4.02 26.46
C SER A 215 -5.74 5.29 25.99
N THR A 216 -5.47 6.21 26.91
CA THR A 216 -4.64 7.40 26.68
C THR A 216 -3.18 7.06 26.30
N LYS A 217 -2.76 5.81 26.49
CA LYS A 217 -1.43 5.30 26.07
C LYS A 217 -1.48 4.58 24.73
N ASN A 218 -2.59 4.70 23.98
CA ASN A 218 -2.81 4.03 22.70
C ASN A 218 -2.81 2.49 22.78
N VAL A 219 -3.20 1.94 23.93
CA VAL A 219 -3.44 0.50 24.08
C VAL A 219 -4.91 0.22 23.77
N LEU A 220 -5.14 -0.57 22.74
CA LEU A 220 -6.48 -1.03 22.37
C LEU A 220 -6.75 -2.36 23.08
N SER A 221 -7.84 -2.43 23.80
CA SER A 221 -8.27 -3.62 24.55
C SER A 221 -9.69 -4.01 24.22
N PHE A 222 -9.91 -5.32 24.08
CA PHE A 222 -11.23 -5.91 23.89
C PHE A 222 -11.64 -6.59 25.20
N PRO A 223 -12.71 -6.14 25.86
CA PRO A 223 -13.06 -6.62 27.19
C PRO A 223 -13.61 -8.05 27.15
N GLY A 224 -12.85 -8.99 27.75
CA GLY A 224 -13.28 -10.35 28.03
C GLY A 224 -13.30 -11.34 26.85
N VAL A 225 -13.30 -12.63 27.16
CA VAL A 225 -13.32 -13.72 26.15
C VAL A 225 -14.65 -13.79 25.39
N SER A 226 -15.76 -13.48 26.06
CA SER A 226 -17.09 -13.46 25.42
C SER A 226 -17.27 -12.32 24.42
N THR A 227 -16.53 -11.23 24.58
CA THR A 227 -16.57 -10.05 23.69
C THR A 227 -15.43 -10.01 22.68
N ASN A 228 -14.48 -10.95 22.76
CA ASN A 228 -13.39 -11.13 21.79
C ASN A 228 -13.24 -12.62 21.41
N PRO A 229 -14.25 -13.23 20.80
CA PRO A 229 -14.25 -14.67 20.50
C PRO A 229 -13.19 -15.07 19.48
N THR A 230 -12.77 -14.17 18.59
CA THR A 230 -11.71 -14.38 17.60
C THR A 230 -10.33 -13.98 18.09
N ARG A 231 -10.21 -13.57 19.36
CA ARG A 231 -8.93 -13.17 19.98
C ARG A 231 -8.19 -12.10 19.17
N ILE A 232 -8.90 -11.09 18.68
CA ILE A 232 -8.29 -9.97 17.98
C ILE A 232 -7.29 -9.28 18.91
N THR A 233 -6.09 -9.06 18.38
CA THR A 233 -5.06 -8.23 19.00
C THR A 233 -4.65 -7.15 18.03
N ILE A 234 -4.46 -5.92 18.49
CA ILE A 234 -4.02 -4.80 17.68
C ILE A 234 -2.97 -4.01 18.43
N THR A 235 -1.84 -3.80 17.78
CA THR A 235 -0.79 -2.90 18.25
C THR A 235 -0.80 -1.66 17.37
N LEU A 236 -0.95 -0.50 17.99
CA LEU A 236 -0.85 0.80 17.34
C LEU A 236 0.55 1.35 17.58
N THR A 237 1.13 1.98 16.57
CA THR A 237 2.41 2.71 16.66
C THR A 237 2.14 4.21 16.49
N PRO A 238 1.85 4.95 17.58
CA PRO A 238 1.36 6.33 17.50
C PRO A 238 2.32 7.29 16.80
N LEU A 239 3.63 7.06 16.92
CA LEU A 239 4.65 7.91 16.29
C LEU A 239 4.62 7.83 14.76
N SER A 240 4.18 6.73 14.21
CA SER A 240 4.14 6.51 12.77
C SER A 240 2.73 6.33 12.19
N GLY A 241 1.73 6.11 13.05
CA GLY A 241 0.37 5.80 12.57
C GLY A 241 0.26 4.43 11.93
N LEU A 242 1.18 3.51 12.19
CA LEU A 242 1.04 2.11 11.77
C LEU A 242 0.17 1.34 12.75
N PHE A 243 -0.53 0.34 12.24
CA PHE A 243 -1.14 -0.70 13.06
C PHE A 243 -0.83 -2.08 12.52
N VAL A 244 -0.71 -3.03 13.42
CA VAL A 244 -0.59 -4.46 13.10
C VAL A 244 -1.43 -5.25 14.06
N GLY A 245 -1.95 -6.39 13.61
CA GLY A 245 -2.76 -7.23 14.46
C GLY A 245 -2.96 -8.64 13.90
N SER A 246 -3.66 -9.43 14.68
CA SER A 246 -4.07 -10.77 14.30
C SER A 246 -5.41 -11.14 14.92
N ALA A 247 -6.08 -12.10 14.30
CA ALA A 247 -7.26 -12.77 14.82
C ALA A 247 -7.17 -14.27 14.57
N THR A 248 -7.85 -15.07 15.35
CA THR A 248 -7.93 -16.53 15.15
C THR A 248 -9.35 -16.88 14.74
N LEU A 249 -9.49 -17.50 13.58
CA LEU A 249 -10.75 -18.07 13.09
C LEU A 249 -10.71 -19.58 13.23
N THR A 250 -11.81 -20.18 13.60
CA THR A 250 -11.95 -21.64 13.72
C THR A 250 -13.01 -22.10 12.72
N ASP A 251 -12.59 -22.83 11.71
CA ASP A 251 -13.45 -23.40 10.68
C ASP A 251 -13.42 -24.90 10.70
N PRO A 252 -14.48 -25.58 10.24
CA PRO A 252 -14.42 -27.02 10.01
C PRO A 252 -13.43 -27.33 8.88
N HIS A 253 -12.57 -28.31 9.10
CA HIS A 253 -11.68 -28.83 8.05
C HIS A 253 -12.53 -29.46 6.94
N PRO A 254 -12.31 -29.13 5.67
CA PRO A 254 -13.20 -29.53 4.59
C PRO A 254 -13.28 -31.04 4.33
N VAL A 255 -12.30 -31.81 4.80
CA VAL A 255 -12.28 -33.28 4.65
C VAL A 255 -12.65 -33.99 5.93
N THR A 256 -12.08 -33.57 7.07
CA THR A 256 -12.27 -34.26 8.35
C THR A 256 -13.43 -33.69 9.19
N ASN A 257 -13.96 -32.55 8.81
CA ASN A 257 -14.95 -31.75 9.52
C ASN A 257 -14.55 -31.38 10.99
N LEU A 258 -13.28 -31.55 11.33
CA LEU A 258 -12.76 -31.17 12.65
C LEU A 258 -12.48 -29.65 12.69
N PRO A 259 -12.69 -29.00 13.84
CA PRO A 259 -12.35 -27.58 14.00
C PRO A 259 -10.87 -27.35 13.73
N THR A 260 -10.57 -26.43 12.81
CA THR A 260 -9.18 -26.06 12.45
C THR A 260 -9.01 -24.56 12.64
N ALA A 261 -8.02 -24.19 13.45
CA ALA A 261 -7.69 -22.79 13.68
C ALA A 261 -6.84 -22.25 12.51
N ARG A 262 -7.19 -21.03 12.05
CA ARG A 262 -6.42 -20.25 11.09
C ARG A 262 -6.15 -18.88 11.68
N VAL A 263 -4.91 -18.41 11.55
CA VAL A 263 -4.52 -17.07 11.98
C VAL A 263 -4.66 -16.11 10.82
N LEU A 264 -5.52 -15.12 11.00
CA LEU A 264 -5.64 -13.96 10.14
C LEU A 264 -4.66 -12.90 10.64
N GLY A 265 -3.67 -12.55 9.82
CA GLY A 265 -2.75 -11.46 10.10
C GLY A 265 -3.15 -10.20 9.32
N PHE A 266 -3.01 -9.03 9.93
CA PHE A 266 -3.34 -7.78 9.24
C PHE A 266 -2.40 -6.63 9.65
N SER A 267 -2.30 -5.64 8.77
CA SER A 267 -1.54 -4.42 9.03
C SER A 267 -2.02 -3.27 8.14
N GLY A 268 -1.76 -2.05 8.55
CA GLY A 268 -2.18 -0.87 7.79
C GLY A 268 -1.64 0.43 8.38
N VAL A 269 -2.16 1.53 7.86
CA VAL A 269 -1.87 2.89 8.30
C VAL A 269 -3.12 3.58 8.79
N LEU A 270 -2.91 4.49 9.73
CA LEU A 270 -3.93 5.41 10.24
C LEU A 270 -3.86 6.73 9.47
N ASP A 271 -5.00 7.29 9.16
CA ASP A 271 -5.17 8.65 8.63
C ASP A 271 -5.75 9.54 9.71
N SER A 272 -4.98 10.50 10.20
CA SER A 272 -5.40 11.41 11.28
C SER A 272 -6.49 12.38 10.85
N THR A 273 -6.53 12.75 9.58
CA THR A 273 -7.53 13.67 9.00
C THR A 273 -8.86 12.96 8.81
N ALA A 274 -8.85 11.78 8.21
CA ALA A 274 -10.06 10.95 8.03
C ALA A 274 -10.51 10.24 9.31
N ARG A 275 -9.68 10.19 10.36
CA ARG A 275 -9.91 9.46 11.61
C ARG A 275 -10.21 7.97 11.40
N THR A 276 -9.56 7.40 10.39
CA THR A 276 -9.70 5.98 10.02
C THR A 276 -8.34 5.34 9.83
N GLY A 277 -8.31 4.01 9.88
CA GLY A 277 -7.16 3.24 9.44
C GLY A 277 -7.58 2.26 8.36
N TRP A 278 -6.73 2.04 7.39
CA TRP A 278 -6.92 1.08 6.31
C TRP A 278 -5.70 0.21 6.10
N GLY A 279 -5.93 -1.01 5.64
CA GLY A 279 -4.84 -1.91 5.36
C GLY A 279 -5.27 -3.22 4.71
N VAL A 280 -4.38 -4.17 4.79
CA VAL A 280 -4.52 -5.50 4.20
C VAL A 280 -4.51 -6.55 5.30
N PHE A 281 -5.38 -7.54 5.17
CA PHE A 281 -5.26 -8.79 5.89
C PHE A 281 -4.81 -9.93 4.97
N THR A 282 -4.17 -10.93 5.56
CA THR A 282 -3.84 -12.19 4.92
C THR A 282 -4.40 -13.33 5.75
N LEU A 283 -5.08 -14.27 5.10
CA LEU A 283 -5.62 -15.47 5.74
C LEU A 283 -5.26 -16.69 4.90
N PRO A 284 -4.48 -17.65 5.42
CA PRO A 284 -4.25 -18.91 4.74
C PRO A 284 -5.58 -19.57 4.39
N SER A 285 -5.73 -20.05 3.16
CA SER A 285 -6.91 -20.83 2.78
C SER A 285 -7.04 -22.09 3.64
N ARG A 286 -8.21 -22.72 3.62
CA ARG A 286 -8.38 -24.00 4.33
C ARG A 286 -7.35 -25.01 3.83
N PRO A 287 -6.92 -25.97 4.67
CA PRO A 287 -5.81 -26.88 4.35
C PRO A 287 -6.19 -27.93 3.31
N ILE A 288 -6.61 -27.50 2.15
CA ILE A 288 -6.70 -28.29 0.93
C ILE A 288 -5.57 -27.83 0.03
N LEU A 289 -4.69 -28.72 -0.38
CA LEU A 289 -3.58 -28.39 -1.27
C LEU A 289 -4.07 -28.07 -2.69
N PRO A 290 -3.52 -27.02 -3.34
CA PRO A 290 -2.52 -26.10 -2.80
C PRO A 290 -3.16 -25.10 -1.81
N VAL A 291 -2.48 -24.85 -0.70
CA VAL A 291 -2.90 -23.84 0.28
C VAL A 291 -2.66 -22.44 -0.33
N GLU A 292 -3.69 -21.79 -0.78
CA GLU A 292 -3.64 -20.41 -1.23
C GLU A 292 -3.80 -19.45 -0.04
N THR A 293 -3.39 -18.21 -0.21
CA THR A 293 -3.60 -17.16 0.80
C THR A 293 -4.61 -16.17 0.26
N MET A 294 -5.67 -15.97 1.03
CA MET A 294 -6.69 -14.94 0.77
C MET A 294 -6.18 -13.59 1.27
N THR A 295 -6.48 -12.55 0.54
CA THR A 295 -6.19 -11.17 0.96
C THR A 295 -7.44 -10.31 0.82
N GLY A 296 -7.64 -9.43 1.77
CA GLY A 296 -8.76 -8.49 1.76
C GLY A 296 -8.42 -7.27 2.59
N ARG A 297 -9.39 -6.41 2.80
CA ARG A 297 -9.21 -5.13 3.46
C ARG A 297 -9.57 -5.19 4.94
N VAL A 298 -8.81 -4.48 5.75
CA VAL A 298 -9.10 -4.23 7.15
C VAL A 298 -9.27 -2.73 7.35
N ARG A 299 -10.25 -2.37 8.15
CA ARG A 299 -10.54 -0.99 8.53
C ARG A 299 -10.56 -0.82 10.04
N LEU A 300 -9.99 0.27 10.52
CA LEU A 300 -10.16 0.78 11.87
C LEU A 300 -10.92 2.10 11.81
N ASN A 301 -11.96 2.26 12.63
CA ASN A 301 -12.74 3.49 12.69
C ASN A 301 -12.73 4.05 14.10
N ALA A 302 -12.52 5.35 14.24
CA ALA A 302 -12.90 6.11 15.41
C ALA A 302 -14.38 6.52 15.29
N PRO A 303 -15.15 6.55 16.38
CA PRO A 303 -16.52 7.03 16.38
C PRO A 303 -16.61 8.53 16.05
#